data_5d22fcdb5a96a12ddd5f0bc2235fd86a
#
_entry.id   5d22fcdb5a96a12ddd5f0bc2235fd86a
#
_cell.length_a   1.000
_cell.length_b   1.000
_cell.length_c   1.000
_cell.angle_alpha   90.00
_cell.angle_beta   90.00
_cell.angle_gamma   90.00
#
_symmetry.space_group_name_H-M   'P 1'
#
loop_
_entity.id
_entity.type
_entity.pdbx_description
1 polymer ?
#
loop_
_entity_poly.entity_id
_entity_poly.type
_entity_poly.pdbx_seq_one_letter_code
_entity_poly.pdbx_strand_id
1 'polypeptide(L)'
;QTCPKEGQRSIMKKYRKGFYGILLLTLTMLFGMTAQAKTDDTIKTGIYAGDVELSGMTAQEATAVIEEHIESLKDVEITLLAANDHDVTTTAGDLGVTWKNPELVQEALELGTHGNVIERYKTLMDLQHENYVYPIELDFDLQAINDLLTRCTKYDQEAINVSLKRDGGKFTVVEGQTGYVLDVEKSIDAVYDYLTEEWNHEACSIPLEIVVDEPKGSAEELAQVTDVLGSFTTSYKTSGSSRSANVANGCSLINGTTLYPGEEFSTYKTVSPFSVANGYYMAGSYVSGKVVDSLGGGICQVSTTLYNAVLRAELEVTERYIHSMIVGYVDPSADAAIAESSGKDFKFVNNTDAPIYIEGYTHDKQITFNIYGKESRAAGHSVRYESEVLETITPPADQIYADAGQPIGYIVTESAHIGYKARLWKITMENGVEVSREQVNSSTYKMVPRSATVGTATSDPQAYEEIMAAISTANIDHVKNVAAALNARAAAAAGQTEIVDD
;
A
#
# COMPACT_ATOMS: atom_id res chain seq x y z
N GLN A 1 -0.96 25.03 6.92
CA GLN A 1 -0.57 25.17 8.34
C GLN A 1 -0.53 23.78 8.96
N THR A 2 0.70 23.32 9.17
CA THR A 2 1.22 22.37 10.15
C THR A 2 0.32 21.28 10.72
N CYS A 3 0.53 20.09 10.21
CA CYS A 3 0.14 18.81 10.79
C CYS A 3 1.20 18.38 11.84
N PRO A 4 0.84 17.88 13.01
CA PRO A 4 1.81 17.35 13.97
C PRO A 4 2.03 15.85 13.72
N LYS A 5 3.20 15.51 13.18
CA LYS A 5 3.78 14.17 13.24
C LYS A 5 4.61 14.04 14.53
N GLU A 6 4.00 13.77 15.65
CA GLU A 6 4.73 13.60 16.94
C GLU A 6 4.57 12.22 17.61
N GLY A 7 3.75 11.33 17.12
CA GLY A 7 3.51 10.02 17.78
C GLY A 7 4.58 8.94 17.53
N GLN A 8 5.31 8.97 16.42
CA GLN A 8 6.23 7.88 16.05
C GLN A 8 7.71 8.10 16.41
N ARG A 9 8.10 9.28 16.92
CA ARG A 9 9.50 9.56 17.31
C ARG A 9 9.84 9.31 18.78
N SER A 10 8.87 9.04 19.64
CA SER A 10 9.09 8.84 21.07
C SER A 10 9.60 7.43 21.40
N ILE A 11 9.14 6.40 20.69
CA ILE A 11 9.48 5.00 20.98
C ILE A 11 10.93 4.67 20.57
N MET A 12 11.46 5.22 19.49
CA MET A 12 12.83 4.93 19.03
C MET A 12 13.96 5.63 19.84
N LYS A 13 13.65 6.56 20.74
CA LYS A 13 14.66 7.22 21.57
C LYS A 13 14.99 6.50 22.88
N LYS A 14 14.15 5.56 23.32
CA LYS A 14 14.35 4.85 24.60
C LYS A 14 15.33 3.65 24.47
N TYR A 15 15.52 3.10 23.28
CA TYR A 15 16.32 1.87 23.07
C TYR A 15 17.74 2.09 22.52
N ARG A 16 18.21 3.36 22.40
CA ARG A 16 19.52 3.63 21.77
C ARG A 16 20.69 3.80 22.77
N LYS A 17 20.56 3.45 24.04
CA LYS A 17 21.62 3.58 25.06
C LYS A 17 22.14 2.27 25.65
N GLY A 18 21.75 1.09 25.12
CA GLY A 18 22.15 -0.23 25.63
C GLY A 18 23.23 -1.00 24.86
N PHE A 19 23.85 -0.44 23.83
CA PHE A 19 24.70 -1.22 22.91
C PHE A 19 26.16 -0.79 22.83
N TYR A 20 26.83 -0.54 23.98
CA TYR A 20 28.29 -0.48 24.03
C TYR A 20 28.75 -0.90 25.43
N GLY A 21 29.22 -2.12 25.57
CA GLY A 21 29.92 -2.48 26.81
C GLY A 21 30.18 -3.95 27.05
N ILE A 22 30.54 -4.76 26.06
CA ILE A 22 31.24 -6.04 26.32
C ILE A 22 32.29 -6.25 25.23
N LEU A 23 33.48 -5.78 25.50
CA LEU A 23 34.72 -6.35 24.97
C LEU A 23 35.90 -5.90 25.83
N LEU A 24 36.72 -6.82 26.23
CA LEU A 24 38.00 -6.76 26.91
C LEU A 24 37.98 -6.93 28.44
N LEU A 25 38.30 -8.15 28.87
CA LEU A 25 39.35 -8.35 29.87
C LEU A 25 39.85 -9.81 29.80
N THR A 26 40.92 -10.02 29.07
CA THR A 26 41.76 -11.21 29.20
C THR A 26 42.99 -10.85 30.00
N LEU A 27 43.34 -11.74 30.94
CA LEU A 27 44.67 -12.09 31.38
C LEU A 27 45.41 -11.14 32.31
N THR A 28 45.48 -11.51 33.58
CA THR A 28 46.72 -11.50 34.35
C THR A 28 46.67 -12.53 35.48
N MET A 29 47.33 -13.66 35.30
CA MET A 29 47.76 -14.52 36.44
C MET A 29 48.88 -13.82 37.20
N LEU A 30 48.74 -13.71 38.51
CA LEU A 30 49.87 -13.56 39.39
C LEU A 30 49.63 -14.38 40.67
N PHE A 31 50.50 -15.34 40.86
CA PHE A 31 50.59 -16.18 42.04
C PHE A 31 50.82 -15.33 43.31
N GLY A 32 49.95 -15.50 44.28
CA GLY A 32 50.15 -15.05 45.64
C GLY A 32 49.51 -16.07 46.56
N MET A 33 50.31 -17.02 47.07
CA MET A 33 49.89 -17.94 48.14
C MET A 33 49.74 -17.12 49.44
N THR A 34 48.50 -16.79 49.79
CA THR A 34 48.13 -16.48 51.16
C THR A 34 47.26 -17.63 51.67
N ALA A 35 47.64 -18.21 52.81
CA ALA A 35 46.80 -19.20 53.50
C ALA A 35 45.46 -18.52 53.87
N GLN A 36 44.46 -18.80 53.09
CA GLN A 36 43.08 -18.38 53.33
C GLN A 36 42.37 -19.48 54.10
N ALA A 37 41.72 -19.10 55.20
CA ALA A 37 40.82 -20.02 55.86
C ALA A 37 39.84 -20.59 54.80
N LYS A 38 39.63 -21.93 54.84
CA LYS A 38 38.66 -22.60 53.98
C LYS A 38 37.30 -21.93 54.19
N THR A 39 36.93 -20.96 53.40
CA THR A 39 35.53 -20.54 53.26
C THR A 39 34.83 -21.69 52.62
N ASP A 40 33.70 -22.02 53.16
CA ASP A 40 32.78 -23.03 52.65
C ASP A 40 32.25 -22.49 51.32
N ASP A 41 32.97 -22.70 50.20
CA ASP A 41 32.67 -22.17 48.85
C ASP A 41 31.54 -22.92 48.17
N THR A 42 30.72 -23.67 48.89
CA THR A 42 29.60 -24.47 48.38
C THR A 42 28.27 -24.07 49.00
N ILE A 43 27.22 -24.19 48.21
CA ILE A 43 25.82 -23.96 48.58
C ILE A 43 25.40 -25.00 49.64
N LYS A 44 24.67 -24.57 50.65
CA LYS A 44 24.19 -25.45 51.72
C LYS A 44 23.15 -26.48 51.22
N THR A 45 23.12 -27.64 51.92
CA THR A 45 22.13 -28.67 51.60
C THR A 45 20.69 -28.19 51.84
N GLY A 46 19.76 -28.56 50.95
CA GLY A 46 18.36 -28.15 51.01
C GLY A 46 18.04 -26.85 50.29
N ILE A 47 18.97 -26.34 49.43
CA ILE A 47 18.74 -25.16 48.61
C ILE A 47 18.51 -25.58 47.14
N TYR A 48 17.48 -25.02 46.56
CA TYR A 48 17.02 -25.26 45.19
C TYR A 48 16.83 -23.98 44.43
N ALA A 49 16.95 -24.05 43.11
CA ALA A 49 16.44 -23.03 42.19
C ALA A 49 15.34 -23.65 41.32
N GLY A 50 14.07 -23.27 41.54
CA GLY A 50 12.96 -24.00 40.98
C GLY A 50 13.03 -25.48 41.37
N ASP A 51 13.04 -26.38 40.40
CA ASP A 51 13.19 -27.81 40.57
C ASP A 51 14.64 -28.29 40.56
N VAL A 52 15.62 -27.38 40.37
CA VAL A 52 17.04 -27.70 40.28
C VAL A 52 17.68 -27.70 41.67
N GLU A 53 18.19 -28.85 42.13
CA GLU A 53 18.93 -28.95 43.40
C GLU A 53 20.32 -28.31 43.28
N LEU A 54 20.65 -27.37 44.18
CA LEU A 54 21.94 -26.67 44.20
C LEU A 54 22.84 -27.16 45.36
N SER A 55 22.38 -28.09 46.18
CA SER A 55 23.05 -28.56 47.39
C SER A 55 24.50 -29.02 47.13
N GLY A 56 25.47 -28.44 47.83
CA GLY A 56 26.88 -28.82 47.75
C GLY A 56 27.64 -28.31 46.53
N MET A 57 26.98 -27.59 45.62
CA MET A 57 27.59 -27.00 44.41
C MET A 57 28.38 -25.72 44.73
N THR A 58 29.43 -25.53 43.99
CA THR A 58 30.09 -24.20 43.91
C THR A 58 29.20 -23.25 43.07
N ALA A 59 29.43 -21.95 43.14
CA ALA A 59 28.71 -20.97 42.35
C ALA A 59 28.81 -21.29 40.83
N GLN A 60 29.96 -21.75 40.35
CA GLN A 60 30.16 -22.07 38.95
C GLN A 60 29.35 -23.31 38.52
N GLU A 61 29.31 -24.35 39.36
CA GLU A 61 28.53 -25.57 39.10
C GLU A 61 27.04 -25.26 39.12
N ALA A 62 26.56 -24.50 40.11
CA ALA A 62 25.16 -24.06 40.22
C ALA A 62 24.73 -23.23 38.99
N THR A 63 25.56 -22.26 38.57
CA THR A 63 25.29 -21.49 37.34
C THR A 63 25.17 -22.41 36.13
N ALA A 64 26.10 -23.35 35.96
CA ALA A 64 26.12 -24.24 34.79
C ALA A 64 24.86 -25.15 34.73
N VAL A 65 24.42 -25.68 35.89
CA VAL A 65 23.22 -26.54 35.94
C VAL A 65 21.94 -25.74 35.68
N ILE A 66 21.85 -24.49 36.18
CA ILE A 66 20.71 -23.61 35.87
C ILE A 66 20.72 -23.23 34.40
N GLU A 67 21.88 -22.87 33.84
CA GLU A 67 22.01 -22.59 32.39
C GLU A 67 21.62 -23.77 31.52
N GLU A 68 22.01 -25.02 31.92
CA GLU A 68 21.58 -26.24 31.24
C GLU A 68 20.06 -26.44 31.33
N HIS A 69 19.47 -26.16 32.50
CA HIS A 69 18.02 -26.18 32.66
C HIS A 69 17.34 -25.19 31.72
N ILE A 70 17.80 -23.92 31.68
CA ILE A 70 17.26 -22.90 30.77
C ILE A 70 17.43 -23.32 29.31
N GLU A 71 18.56 -23.91 28.94
CA GLU A 71 18.80 -24.41 27.56
C GLU A 71 17.78 -25.49 27.19
N SER A 72 17.40 -26.35 28.15
CA SER A 72 16.38 -27.39 27.94
C SER A 72 14.97 -26.81 27.71
N LEU A 73 14.69 -25.62 28.26
CA LEU A 73 13.41 -24.94 28.04
C LEU A 73 13.25 -24.38 26.62
N LYS A 74 14.35 -24.16 25.89
CA LYS A 74 14.29 -23.58 24.55
C LYS A 74 13.52 -24.43 23.54
N ASP A 75 13.49 -25.74 23.74
CA ASP A 75 12.76 -26.65 22.84
C ASP A 75 11.29 -26.86 23.24
N VAL A 76 10.85 -26.23 24.34
CA VAL A 76 9.46 -26.34 24.79
C VAL A 76 8.54 -25.62 23.82
N GLU A 77 7.50 -26.35 23.39
CA GLU A 77 6.53 -25.87 22.42
C GLU A 77 5.52 -24.92 23.07
N ILE A 78 5.30 -23.78 22.41
CA ILE A 78 4.31 -22.77 22.77
C ILE A 78 3.36 -22.59 21.59
N THR A 79 2.07 -22.80 21.80
CA THR A 79 1.04 -22.61 20.78
C THR A 79 0.29 -21.32 21.04
N LEU A 80 0.29 -20.40 20.08
CA LEU A 80 -0.50 -19.18 20.10
C LEU A 80 -1.82 -19.42 19.38
N LEU A 81 -2.94 -19.18 20.05
CA LEU A 81 -4.29 -19.32 19.49
C LEU A 81 -4.67 -18.00 18.83
N ALA A 82 -4.51 -17.92 17.50
CA ALA A 82 -4.76 -16.72 16.70
C ALA A 82 -6.23 -16.62 16.25
N ALA A 83 -6.56 -15.59 15.46
CA ALA A 83 -7.90 -15.37 14.93
C ALA A 83 -8.37 -16.53 14.03
N ASN A 84 -9.69 -16.74 13.96
CA ASN A 84 -10.35 -17.71 13.07
C ASN A 84 -9.90 -19.16 13.26
N ASP A 85 -9.73 -19.60 14.52
CA ASP A 85 -9.32 -20.95 14.91
C ASP A 85 -7.98 -21.38 14.27
N HIS A 86 -7.06 -20.44 14.12
CA HIS A 86 -5.72 -20.74 13.65
C HIS A 86 -4.73 -20.81 14.81
N ASP A 87 -3.97 -21.91 14.86
CA ASP A 87 -2.91 -22.13 15.81
C ASP A 87 -1.55 -21.83 15.17
N VAL A 88 -0.70 -21.12 15.90
CA VAL A 88 0.68 -20.85 15.49
C VAL A 88 1.63 -21.39 16.53
N THR A 89 2.36 -22.43 16.17
CA THR A 89 3.33 -23.09 17.06
C THR A 89 4.70 -22.43 16.92
N THR A 90 5.36 -22.21 18.05
CA THR A 90 6.73 -21.71 18.21
C THR A 90 7.39 -22.44 19.39
N THR A 91 8.62 -22.06 19.73
CA THR A 91 9.31 -22.57 20.91
C THR A 91 9.72 -21.44 21.84
N ALA A 92 9.97 -21.73 23.12
CA ALA A 92 10.47 -20.73 24.05
C ALA A 92 11.82 -20.16 23.60
N GLY A 93 12.64 -20.96 22.91
CA GLY A 93 13.90 -20.53 22.30
C GLY A 93 13.71 -19.53 21.16
N ASP A 94 12.70 -19.74 20.30
CA ASP A 94 12.34 -18.79 19.24
C ASP A 94 11.83 -17.46 19.80
N LEU A 95 11.25 -17.47 21.00
CA LEU A 95 10.82 -16.29 21.74
C LEU A 95 11.94 -15.67 22.60
N GLY A 96 13.16 -16.21 22.51
CA GLY A 96 14.35 -15.64 23.11
C GLY A 96 14.43 -15.80 24.64
N VAL A 97 13.97 -16.94 25.17
CA VAL A 97 14.02 -17.22 26.63
C VAL A 97 15.43 -17.07 27.19
N THR A 98 15.55 -16.32 28.27
CA THR A 98 16.82 -16.07 28.97
C THR A 98 16.61 -16.10 30.49
N TRP A 99 17.68 -16.30 31.23
CA TRP A 99 17.67 -16.25 32.68
C TRP A 99 17.80 -14.81 33.17
N LYS A 100 16.81 -14.31 33.93
CA LYS A 100 16.67 -12.94 34.33
C LYS A 100 17.39 -12.60 35.64
N ASN A 101 17.46 -13.53 36.59
CA ASN A 101 17.97 -13.32 37.96
C ASN A 101 19.20 -14.18 38.30
N PRO A 102 20.35 -14.07 37.57
CA PRO A 102 21.54 -14.88 37.86
C PRO A 102 22.17 -14.61 39.22
N GLU A 103 21.85 -13.52 39.89
CA GLU A 103 22.25 -13.16 41.25
C GLU A 103 21.75 -14.17 42.28
N LEU A 104 20.70 -14.94 42.00
CA LEU A 104 20.21 -15.96 42.93
C LEU A 104 21.28 -16.98 43.33
N VAL A 105 22.28 -17.28 42.45
CA VAL A 105 23.37 -18.19 42.77
C VAL A 105 24.24 -17.65 43.89
N GLN A 106 24.54 -16.36 43.85
CA GLN A 106 25.28 -15.71 44.89
C GLN A 106 24.48 -15.65 46.21
N GLU A 107 23.20 -15.37 46.15
CA GLU A 107 22.30 -15.39 47.29
C GLU A 107 22.20 -16.79 47.92
N ALA A 108 22.10 -17.81 47.08
CA ALA A 108 22.10 -19.22 47.52
C ALA A 108 23.39 -19.63 48.20
N LEU A 109 24.56 -19.14 47.72
CA LEU A 109 25.86 -19.36 48.32
C LEU A 109 26.02 -18.68 49.67
N GLU A 110 25.44 -17.48 49.81
CA GLU A 110 25.49 -16.66 51.00
C GLU A 110 24.49 -17.10 52.08
N LEU A 111 23.43 -17.86 51.75
CA LEU A 111 22.42 -18.29 52.68
C LEU A 111 23.02 -19.16 53.78
N GLY A 112 22.82 -18.80 55.05
CA GLY A 112 23.40 -19.44 56.22
C GLY A 112 24.85 -19.11 56.54
N THR A 113 25.48 -18.22 55.74
CA THR A 113 26.87 -17.75 55.98
C THR A 113 26.96 -16.37 56.62
N HIS A 114 25.93 -15.54 56.42
CA HIS A 114 25.85 -14.17 56.90
C HIS A 114 25.03 -14.06 58.21
N GLY A 115 25.27 -12.98 58.97
CA GLY A 115 24.61 -12.72 60.23
C GLY A 115 25.39 -13.22 61.46
N ASN A 116 24.80 -13.08 62.66
CA ASN A 116 25.39 -13.58 63.87
C ASN A 116 25.32 -15.12 64.00
N VAL A 117 26.06 -15.73 64.93
CA VAL A 117 26.15 -17.19 65.08
C VAL A 117 24.77 -17.85 65.30
N ILE A 118 23.86 -17.16 65.99
CA ILE A 118 22.51 -17.69 66.27
C ILE A 118 21.65 -17.66 65.01
N GLU A 119 21.70 -16.61 64.26
CA GLU A 119 20.99 -16.50 62.96
C GLU A 119 21.46 -17.56 61.97
N ARG A 120 22.76 -17.71 61.76
CA ARG A 120 23.34 -18.77 60.93
C ARG A 120 22.94 -20.15 61.36
N TYR A 121 23.00 -20.45 62.68
CA TYR A 121 22.60 -21.73 63.22
C TYR A 121 21.11 -21.99 62.97
N LYS A 122 20.25 -21.00 63.17
CA LYS A 122 18.83 -21.12 62.93
C LYS A 122 18.55 -21.40 61.43
N THR A 123 19.12 -20.65 60.51
CA THR A 123 18.97 -20.86 59.08
C THR A 123 19.42 -22.26 58.65
N LEU A 124 20.55 -22.77 59.18
CA LEU A 124 21.04 -24.13 58.87
C LEU A 124 20.13 -25.22 59.49
N MET A 125 19.50 -24.99 60.63
CA MET A 125 18.53 -25.90 61.21
C MET A 125 17.22 -25.90 60.43
N ASP A 126 16.76 -24.71 59.98
CA ASP A 126 15.54 -24.63 59.14
C ASP A 126 15.72 -25.38 57.84
N LEU A 127 16.92 -25.25 57.17
CA LEU A 127 17.25 -26.01 55.95
C LEU A 127 17.31 -27.54 56.11
N GLN A 128 17.48 -28.06 57.36
CA GLN A 128 17.38 -29.50 57.66
C GLN A 128 15.94 -30.03 57.68
N HIS A 129 14.97 -29.14 57.86
CA HIS A 129 13.57 -29.49 58.02
C HIS A 129 12.73 -29.11 56.80
N GLU A 130 13.13 -28.07 56.05
CA GLU A 130 12.41 -27.55 54.92
C GLU A 130 13.40 -27.00 53.85
N ASN A 131 13.18 -27.39 52.59
CA ASN A 131 14.00 -26.88 51.50
C ASN A 131 13.72 -25.39 51.26
N TYR A 132 14.76 -24.63 50.94
CA TYR A 132 14.63 -23.27 50.46
C TYR A 132 14.70 -23.23 48.94
N VAL A 133 13.66 -22.73 48.29
CA VAL A 133 13.56 -22.70 46.83
C VAL A 133 13.61 -21.24 46.36
N TYR A 134 14.65 -20.91 45.59
CA TYR A 134 14.72 -19.66 44.87
C TYR A 134 13.92 -19.78 43.56
N PRO A 135 13.11 -18.78 43.20
CA PRO A 135 12.46 -18.80 41.90
C PRO A 135 13.48 -18.56 40.80
N ILE A 136 13.42 -19.33 39.73
CA ILE A 136 14.12 -18.99 38.47
C ILE A 136 13.22 -18.00 37.74
N GLU A 137 13.68 -16.75 37.57
CA GLU A 137 12.99 -15.75 36.79
C GLU A 137 13.47 -15.82 35.32
N LEU A 138 12.51 -15.86 34.41
CA LEU A 138 12.78 -15.87 32.97
C LEU A 138 12.46 -14.51 32.37
N ASP A 139 13.13 -14.19 31.27
CA ASP A 139 12.85 -13.06 30.41
C ASP A 139 12.75 -13.52 28.96
N PHE A 140 12.00 -12.77 28.13
CA PHE A 140 11.75 -13.08 26.75
C PHE A 140 12.00 -11.87 25.85
N ASP A 141 12.36 -12.12 24.58
CA ASP A 141 12.61 -11.05 23.61
C ASP A 141 11.27 -10.51 23.06
N LEU A 142 10.90 -9.31 23.52
CA LEU A 142 9.70 -8.60 23.05
C LEU A 142 9.70 -8.37 21.53
N GLN A 143 10.88 -8.24 20.90
CA GLN A 143 10.94 -8.08 19.44
C GLN A 143 10.61 -9.41 18.73
N ALA A 144 11.11 -10.53 19.24
CA ALA A 144 10.78 -11.85 18.71
C ALA A 144 9.28 -12.15 18.85
N ILE A 145 8.67 -11.80 19.99
CA ILE A 145 7.22 -11.91 20.22
C ILE A 145 6.47 -11.04 19.21
N ASN A 146 6.84 -9.76 19.06
CA ASN A 146 6.22 -8.83 18.11
C ASN A 146 6.32 -9.31 16.67
N ASP A 147 7.48 -9.81 16.25
CA ASP A 147 7.70 -10.31 14.88
C ASP A 147 6.86 -11.55 14.59
N LEU A 148 6.68 -12.42 15.59
CA LEU A 148 5.79 -13.59 15.48
C LEU A 148 4.33 -13.16 15.38
N LEU A 149 3.86 -12.29 16.28
CA LEU A 149 2.48 -11.80 16.29
C LEU A 149 2.14 -11.00 15.04
N THR A 150 3.06 -10.20 14.52
CA THR A 150 2.88 -9.52 13.23
C THR A 150 2.67 -10.52 12.08
N ARG A 151 3.30 -11.70 12.13
CA ARG A 151 3.03 -12.76 11.15
C ARG A 151 1.68 -13.43 11.34
N CYS A 152 1.12 -13.39 12.54
CA CYS A 152 -0.21 -13.93 12.83
C CYS A 152 -1.33 -13.07 12.22
N THR A 153 -1.10 -11.78 11.92
CA THR A 153 -2.10 -10.92 11.29
C THR A 153 -2.54 -11.39 9.90
N LYS A 154 -1.82 -12.31 9.27
CA LYS A 154 -2.25 -12.97 8.03
C LYS A 154 -3.56 -13.77 8.18
N TYR A 155 -3.96 -14.07 9.40
CA TYR A 155 -5.20 -14.75 9.71
C TYR A 155 -6.34 -13.82 10.09
N ASP A 156 -6.07 -12.49 10.11
CA ASP A 156 -7.09 -11.49 10.36
C ASP A 156 -8.14 -11.52 9.25
N GLN A 157 -9.36 -11.38 9.64
CA GLN A 157 -10.49 -11.19 8.75
C GLN A 157 -11.16 -9.86 9.12
N GLU A 158 -10.99 -8.85 8.29
CA GLU A 158 -11.70 -7.58 8.44
C GLU A 158 -13.20 -7.78 8.22
N ALA A 159 -14.03 -6.97 8.89
CA ALA A 159 -15.46 -7.00 8.67
C ALA A 159 -15.82 -6.63 7.23
N ILE A 160 -16.81 -7.32 6.68
CA ILE A 160 -17.46 -6.93 5.43
C ILE A 160 -18.71 -6.15 5.79
N ASN A 161 -18.74 -4.86 5.44
CA ASN A 161 -19.86 -4.00 5.74
C ASN A 161 -21.14 -4.45 5.02
N VAL A 162 -22.30 -4.20 5.63
CA VAL A 162 -23.59 -4.35 4.95
C VAL A 162 -23.57 -3.48 3.70
N SER A 163 -24.07 -3.97 2.58
CA SER A 163 -23.95 -3.29 1.29
C SER A 163 -25.23 -3.43 0.46
N LEU A 164 -25.26 -2.73 -0.67
CA LEU A 164 -26.34 -2.82 -1.63
C LEU A 164 -25.88 -3.54 -2.90
N LYS A 165 -26.78 -4.33 -3.45
CA LYS A 165 -26.71 -4.79 -4.84
C LYS A 165 -27.89 -4.22 -5.59
N ARG A 166 -27.65 -3.72 -6.83
CA ARG A 166 -28.71 -3.24 -7.71
C ARG A 166 -28.84 -4.15 -8.92
N ASP A 167 -30.02 -4.71 -9.11
CA ASP A 167 -30.33 -5.57 -10.24
C ASP A 167 -31.74 -5.27 -10.77
N GLY A 168 -31.88 -5.17 -12.09
CA GLY A 168 -33.15 -4.84 -12.74
C GLY A 168 -33.78 -3.53 -12.24
N GLY A 169 -32.95 -2.57 -11.77
CA GLY A 169 -33.41 -1.29 -11.24
C GLY A 169 -33.84 -1.32 -9.76
N LYS A 170 -33.72 -2.45 -9.08
CA LYS A 170 -34.10 -2.61 -7.66
C LYS A 170 -32.87 -2.83 -6.80
N PHE A 171 -32.86 -2.24 -5.62
CA PHE A 171 -31.87 -2.49 -4.59
C PHE A 171 -32.25 -3.70 -3.74
N THR A 172 -31.25 -4.49 -3.39
CA THR A 172 -31.30 -5.56 -2.38
C THR A 172 -30.16 -5.38 -1.41
N VAL A 173 -30.44 -5.58 -0.13
CA VAL A 173 -29.40 -5.53 0.93
C VAL A 173 -28.60 -6.81 0.87
N VAL A 174 -27.29 -6.66 0.98
CA VAL A 174 -26.31 -7.75 1.16
C VAL A 174 -25.81 -7.65 2.59
N GLU A 175 -26.06 -8.70 3.38
CA GLU A 175 -25.66 -8.76 4.79
C GLU A 175 -24.14 -8.64 4.93
N GLY A 176 -23.71 -7.96 5.99
CA GLY A 176 -22.32 -7.86 6.37
C GLY A 176 -21.80 -9.14 7.02
N GLN A 177 -20.51 -9.20 7.21
CA GLN A 177 -19.86 -10.29 7.95
C GLN A 177 -18.97 -9.69 9.03
N THR A 178 -19.11 -10.19 10.25
CA THR A 178 -18.24 -9.84 11.38
C THR A 178 -16.81 -10.29 11.09
N GLY A 179 -15.86 -9.42 11.36
CA GLY A 179 -14.45 -9.70 11.30
C GLY A 179 -13.84 -10.04 12.65
N TYR A 180 -12.64 -10.60 12.62
CA TYR A 180 -11.84 -10.94 13.80
C TYR A 180 -10.39 -10.56 13.51
N VAL A 181 -9.86 -9.60 14.25
CA VAL A 181 -8.55 -8.99 14.00
C VAL A 181 -7.68 -9.11 15.25
N LEU A 182 -6.42 -9.45 15.08
CA LEU A 182 -5.47 -9.54 16.18
C LEU A 182 -5.11 -8.15 16.72
N ASP A 183 -5.34 -7.92 18.02
CA ASP A 183 -4.74 -6.79 18.73
C ASP A 183 -3.29 -7.13 19.07
N VAL A 184 -2.37 -6.79 18.18
CA VAL A 184 -0.95 -7.14 18.34
C VAL A 184 -0.35 -6.55 19.60
N GLU A 185 -0.68 -5.30 19.95
CA GLU A 185 -0.11 -4.61 21.12
C GLU A 185 -0.52 -5.30 22.43
N LYS A 186 -1.81 -5.56 22.60
CA LYS A 186 -2.29 -6.28 23.78
C LYS A 186 -1.83 -7.74 23.83
N SER A 187 -1.73 -8.39 22.68
CA SER A 187 -1.25 -9.76 22.62
C SER A 187 0.22 -9.89 22.99
N ILE A 188 1.07 -8.87 22.67
CA ILE A 188 2.47 -8.83 23.13
C ILE A 188 2.51 -8.86 24.67
N ASP A 189 1.76 -7.95 25.30
CA ASP A 189 1.71 -7.86 26.76
C ASP A 189 1.18 -9.17 27.37
N ALA A 190 0.08 -9.70 26.85
CA ALA A 190 -0.52 -10.94 27.36
C ALA A 190 0.41 -12.16 27.24
N VAL A 191 1.11 -12.29 26.10
CA VAL A 191 2.07 -13.40 25.89
C VAL A 191 3.28 -13.24 26.80
N TYR A 192 3.82 -12.03 26.91
CA TYR A 192 4.99 -11.76 27.75
C TYR A 192 4.68 -11.97 29.25
N ASP A 193 3.56 -11.42 29.73
CA ASP A 193 3.14 -11.56 31.14
C ASP A 193 2.88 -13.04 31.47
N TYR A 194 2.18 -13.78 30.62
CA TYR A 194 1.95 -15.21 30.83
C TYR A 194 3.27 -15.99 30.92
N LEU A 195 4.20 -15.75 29.99
CA LEU A 195 5.48 -16.47 29.95
C LEU A 195 6.42 -16.12 31.12
N THR A 196 6.33 -14.90 31.66
CA THR A 196 7.19 -14.45 32.77
C THR A 196 6.58 -14.70 34.15
N GLU A 197 5.25 -14.74 34.27
CA GLU A 197 4.57 -14.80 35.57
C GLU A 197 3.81 -16.10 35.84
N GLU A 198 3.26 -16.75 34.78
CA GLU A 198 2.34 -17.87 34.93
C GLU A 198 2.84 -19.19 34.33
N TRP A 199 3.81 -19.15 33.42
CA TRP A 199 4.27 -20.34 32.69
C TRP A 199 4.94 -21.37 33.61
N ASN A 200 4.45 -22.60 33.54
CA ASN A 200 4.95 -23.74 34.34
C ASN A 200 6.13 -24.48 33.67
N HIS A 201 6.76 -23.92 32.65
CA HIS A 201 7.88 -24.46 31.88
C HIS A 201 7.55 -25.72 31.04
N GLU A 202 6.27 -26.00 30.83
CA GLU A 202 5.78 -27.10 29.99
C GLU A 202 5.12 -26.52 28.70
N ALA A 203 4.88 -27.42 27.73
CA ALA A 203 4.14 -27.06 26.54
C ALA A 203 2.78 -26.47 26.86
N CYS A 204 2.46 -25.31 26.28
CA CYS A 204 1.26 -24.57 26.62
C CYS A 204 0.59 -23.95 25.39
N SER A 205 -0.65 -23.51 25.59
CA SER A 205 -1.40 -22.74 24.59
C SER A 205 -1.80 -21.40 25.19
N ILE A 206 -1.48 -20.33 24.49
CA ILE A 206 -1.74 -18.95 24.92
C ILE A 206 -2.76 -18.34 23.97
N PRO A 207 -3.96 -17.96 24.46
CA PRO A 207 -4.92 -17.23 23.64
C PRO A 207 -4.41 -15.82 23.34
N LEU A 208 -4.51 -15.39 22.09
CA LEU A 208 -4.20 -14.03 21.67
C LEU A 208 -5.42 -13.13 21.86
N GLU A 209 -5.17 -11.83 22.01
CA GLU A 209 -6.21 -10.81 22.13
C GLU A 209 -6.82 -10.53 20.74
N ILE A 210 -8.03 -11.02 20.52
CA ILE A 210 -8.77 -10.85 19.27
C ILE A 210 -9.85 -9.79 19.46
N VAL A 211 -9.83 -8.78 18.58
CA VAL A 211 -10.87 -7.76 18.51
C VAL A 211 -11.92 -8.19 17.50
N VAL A 212 -13.17 -8.14 17.92
CA VAL A 212 -14.32 -8.32 17.02
C VAL A 212 -14.50 -7.04 16.23
N ASP A 213 -14.36 -7.14 14.90
CA ASP A 213 -14.61 -6.05 13.96
C ASP A 213 -16.05 -6.18 13.45
N GLU A 214 -16.94 -5.31 13.93
CA GLU A 214 -18.35 -5.38 13.59
C GLU A 214 -18.61 -4.69 12.23
N PRO A 215 -19.43 -5.30 11.35
CA PRO A 215 -19.79 -4.69 10.08
C PRO A 215 -20.56 -3.39 10.29
N LYS A 216 -20.20 -2.36 9.54
CA LYS A 216 -20.93 -1.10 9.52
C LYS A 216 -22.23 -1.24 8.75
N GLY A 217 -23.22 -0.46 9.16
CA GLY A 217 -24.48 -0.26 8.47
C GLY A 217 -25.58 -1.23 8.84
N SER A 218 -26.78 -0.84 8.44
CA SER A 218 -28.02 -1.60 8.65
C SER A 218 -28.91 -1.55 7.42
N ALA A 219 -29.87 -2.46 7.34
CA ALA A 219 -30.88 -2.46 6.28
C ALA A 219 -31.70 -1.15 6.28
N GLU A 220 -31.97 -0.57 7.45
CA GLU A 220 -32.70 0.69 7.61
C GLU A 220 -31.90 1.87 7.04
N GLU A 221 -30.59 1.93 7.27
CA GLU A 221 -29.73 2.98 6.71
C GLU A 221 -29.67 2.86 5.20
N LEU A 222 -29.46 1.65 4.67
CA LEU A 222 -29.37 1.40 3.23
C LEU A 222 -30.71 1.60 2.50
N ALA A 223 -31.84 1.45 3.17
CA ALA A 223 -33.15 1.74 2.61
C ALA A 223 -33.35 3.24 2.27
N GLN A 224 -32.49 4.14 2.78
CA GLN A 224 -32.48 5.55 2.42
C GLN A 224 -31.86 5.86 1.05
N VAL A 225 -31.15 4.89 0.44
CA VAL A 225 -30.49 5.03 -0.87
C VAL A 225 -31.55 4.86 -1.97
N THR A 226 -32.25 5.92 -2.30
CA THR A 226 -33.42 5.89 -3.24
C THR A 226 -33.21 6.78 -4.46
N ASP A 227 -32.50 7.89 -4.32
CA ASP A 227 -32.44 8.95 -5.32
C ASP A 227 -31.11 8.96 -6.08
N VAL A 228 -31.14 9.41 -7.34
CA VAL A 228 -29.93 9.69 -8.12
C VAL A 228 -29.44 11.08 -7.76
N LEU A 229 -28.37 11.17 -6.97
CA LEU A 229 -27.75 12.44 -6.57
C LEU A 229 -26.91 13.05 -7.69
N GLY A 230 -26.28 12.22 -8.51
CA GLY A 230 -25.47 12.66 -9.63
C GLY A 230 -25.29 11.57 -10.68
N SER A 231 -25.21 11.97 -11.95
CA SER A 231 -25.04 11.06 -13.08
C SER A 231 -24.15 11.69 -14.15
N PHE A 232 -23.30 10.88 -14.78
CA PHE A 232 -22.53 11.33 -15.92
C PHE A 232 -22.17 10.19 -16.87
N THR A 233 -22.11 10.51 -18.17
CA THR A 233 -21.81 9.56 -19.23
C THR A 233 -20.74 10.12 -20.15
N THR A 234 -19.75 9.28 -20.53
CA THR A 234 -18.81 9.59 -21.61
C THR A 234 -18.82 8.52 -22.69
N SER A 235 -18.47 8.93 -23.93
CA SER A 235 -18.40 8.02 -25.08
C SER A 235 -16.96 7.62 -25.40
N TYR A 236 -16.75 6.33 -25.71
CA TYR A 236 -15.50 5.79 -26.21
C TYR A 236 -15.69 5.07 -27.57
N LYS A 237 -16.59 5.60 -28.41
CA LYS A 237 -16.95 5.01 -29.73
C LYS A 237 -15.76 4.75 -30.64
N THR A 238 -14.73 5.58 -30.59
CA THR A 238 -13.51 5.45 -31.42
C THR A 238 -12.50 4.43 -30.87
N SER A 239 -12.77 3.83 -29.71
CA SER A 239 -11.83 2.90 -29.06
C SER A 239 -11.85 1.52 -29.72
N GLY A 240 -10.68 0.92 -29.88
CA GLY A 240 -10.51 -0.48 -30.25
C GLY A 240 -11.00 -1.44 -29.16
N SER A 241 -10.95 -2.75 -29.42
CA SER A 241 -11.46 -3.79 -28.52
C SER A 241 -10.77 -3.82 -27.17
N SER A 242 -9.43 -3.80 -27.15
CA SER A 242 -8.63 -3.81 -25.90
C SER A 242 -8.96 -2.65 -24.98
N ARG A 243 -8.99 -1.41 -25.52
CA ARG A 243 -9.35 -0.22 -24.75
C ARG A 243 -10.80 -0.29 -24.24
N SER A 244 -11.71 -0.78 -25.08
CA SER A 244 -13.11 -0.94 -24.68
C SER A 244 -13.27 -1.97 -23.55
N ALA A 245 -12.51 -3.07 -23.61
CA ALA A 245 -12.49 -4.07 -22.55
C ALA A 245 -11.93 -3.49 -21.23
N ASN A 246 -10.86 -2.68 -21.27
CA ASN A 246 -10.31 -2.02 -20.10
C ASN A 246 -11.32 -1.07 -19.46
N VAL A 247 -12.05 -0.28 -20.26
CA VAL A 247 -13.07 0.65 -19.76
C VAL A 247 -14.21 -0.13 -19.08
N ALA A 248 -14.67 -1.22 -19.69
CA ALA A 248 -15.71 -2.06 -19.13
C ALA A 248 -15.25 -2.75 -17.82
N ASN A 249 -14.01 -3.25 -17.80
CA ASN A 249 -13.42 -3.87 -16.62
C ASN A 249 -13.31 -2.88 -15.45
N GLY A 250 -12.69 -1.71 -15.65
CA GLY A 250 -12.60 -0.68 -14.62
C GLY A 250 -13.97 -0.19 -14.13
N CYS A 251 -14.95 -0.09 -15.04
CA CYS A 251 -16.32 0.23 -14.66
C CYS A 251 -16.94 -0.84 -13.76
N SER A 252 -16.74 -2.13 -14.08
CA SER A 252 -17.29 -3.24 -13.30
C SER A 252 -16.67 -3.37 -11.91
N LEU A 253 -15.40 -3.02 -11.75
CA LEU A 253 -14.70 -3.02 -10.46
C LEU A 253 -15.23 -1.92 -9.50
N ILE A 254 -15.70 -0.80 -10.04
CA ILE A 254 -16.28 0.30 -9.26
C ILE A 254 -17.77 0.09 -8.98
N ASN A 255 -18.47 -0.58 -9.92
CA ASN A 255 -19.89 -0.83 -9.81
C ASN A 255 -20.23 -1.65 -8.56
N GLY A 256 -21.23 -1.22 -7.80
CA GLY A 256 -21.68 -1.92 -6.60
C GLY A 256 -21.05 -1.41 -5.30
N THR A 257 -20.17 -0.41 -5.38
CA THR A 257 -19.57 0.19 -4.18
C THR A 257 -20.61 0.91 -3.35
N THR A 258 -20.70 0.57 -2.08
CA THR A 258 -21.47 1.29 -1.05
C THR A 258 -20.48 2.04 -0.16
N LEU A 259 -20.69 3.32 0.08
CA LEU A 259 -19.87 4.16 0.97
C LEU A 259 -20.75 4.75 2.07
N TYR A 260 -20.34 4.52 3.31
CA TYR A 260 -20.99 5.14 4.47
C TYR A 260 -20.51 6.58 4.70
N PRO A 261 -21.24 7.39 5.47
CA PRO A 261 -20.85 8.75 5.79
C PRO A 261 -19.42 8.83 6.33
N GLY A 262 -18.62 9.75 5.78
CA GLY A 262 -17.22 9.95 6.14
C GLY A 262 -16.21 8.99 5.48
N GLU A 263 -16.65 7.98 4.74
CA GLU A 263 -15.73 7.07 4.05
C GLU A 263 -15.19 7.70 2.77
N GLU A 264 -13.87 7.50 2.55
CA GLU A 264 -13.18 7.93 1.35
C GLU A 264 -13.09 6.80 0.32
N PHE A 265 -13.42 7.10 -0.92
CA PHE A 265 -13.22 6.23 -2.08
C PHE A 265 -11.94 6.59 -2.82
N SER A 266 -11.10 5.60 -3.12
CA SER A 266 -9.92 5.68 -3.98
C SER A 266 -10.20 4.94 -5.28
N THR A 267 -10.19 5.67 -6.38
CA THR A 267 -10.40 5.07 -7.70
C THR A 267 -9.23 4.15 -8.07
N TYR A 268 -7.99 4.61 -7.85
CA TYR A 268 -6.80 3.81 -8.16
C TYR A 268 -6.77 2.50 -7.36
N LYS A 269 -7.01 2.55 -6.05
CA LYS A 269 -7.04 1.35 -5.19
C LYS A 269 -8.07 0.33 -5.68
N THR A 270 -9.25 0.80 -6.12
CA THR A 270 -10.35 -0.06 -6.57
C THR A 270 -10.06 -0.73 -7.91
N VAL A 271 -9.43 -0.02 -8.87
CA VAL A 271 -9.21 -0.57 -10.22
C VAL A 271 -7.84 -1.22 -10.42
N SER A 272 -6.91 -1.07 -9.48
CA SER A 272 -5.58 -1.69 -9.54
C SER A 272 -5.59 -3.14 -9.01
N PRO A 273 -4.56 -3.96 -9.29
CA PRO A 273 -3.41 -3.68 -10.17
C PRO A 273 -3.74 -3.77 -11.66
N PHE A 274 -3.05 -2.98 -12.48
CA PHE A 274 -3.19 -3.07 -13.95
C PHE A 274 -2.41 -4.25 -14.49
N SER A 275 -3.00 -5.43 -14.44
CA SER A 275 -2.41 -6.69 -14.87
C SER A 275 -3.36 -7.50 -15.75
N VAL A 276 -2.80 -8.41 -16.55
CA VAL A 276 -3.61 -9.35 -17.35
C VAL A 276 -4.47 -10.25 -16.45
N ALA A 277 -3.94 -10.64 -15.28
CA ALA A 277 -4.68 -11.43 -14.30
C ALA A 277 -5.91 -10.70 -13.77
N ASN A 278 -5.84 -9.35 -13.67
CA ASN A 278 -6.96 -8.49 -13.26
C ASN A 278 -7.81 -8.00 -14.44
N GLY A 279 -7.73 -8.66 -15.61
CA GLY A 279 -8.60 -8.41 -16.77
C GLY A 279 -8.21 -7.23 -17.65
N TYR A 280 -6.96 -6.73 -17.58
CA TYR A 280 -6.50 -5.61 -18.39
C TYR A 280 -5.69 -6.05 -19.60
N TYR A 281 -5.80 -5.28 -20.68
CA TYR A 281 -5.15 -5.46 -21.96
C TYR A 281 -4.26 -4.26 -22.30
N MET A 282 -3.27 -4.49 -23.18
CA MET A 282 -2.47 -3.43 -23.77
C MET A 282 -3.33 -2.51 -24.64
N ALA A 283 -3.28 -1.21 -24.37
CA ALA A 283 -3.98 -0.20 -25.16
C ALA A 283 -3.33 1.18 -24.98
N GLY A 284 -3.58 2.09 -25.91
CA GLY A 284 -2.96 3.42 -25.90
C GLY A 284 -3.29 4.25 -24.66
N SER A 285 -2.25 4.79 -24.06
CA SER A 285 -2.25 5.68 -22.88
C SER A 285 -1.38 6.92 -23.14
N TYR A 286 -1.69 8.03 -22.48
CA TYR A 286 -0.87 9.24 -22.54
C TYR A 286 0.25 9.16 -21.49
N VAL A 287 1.50 9.08 -21.95
CA VAL A 287 2.69 9.09 -21.08
C VAL A 287 3.66 10.15 -21.57
N SER A 288 3.95 11.16 -20.73
CA SER A 288 4.94 12.21 -20.99
C SER A 288 4.76 12.96 -22.32
N GLY A 289 3.53 13.10 -22.81
CA GLY A 289 3.23 13.80 -24.05
C GLY A 289 3.24 12.93 -25.31
N LYS A 290 3.27 11.60 -25.14
CA LYS A 290 3.20 10.61 -26.22
C LYS A 290 2.07 9.63 -25.96
N VAL A 291 1.58 9.01 -27.03
CA VAL A 291 0.68 7.86 -26.95
C VAL A 291 1.54 6.60 -26.94
N VAL A 292 1.47 5.83 -25.86
CA VAL A 292 2.18 4.56 -25.72
C VAL A 292 1.19 3.47 -25.28
N ASP A 293 1.41 2.25 -25.73
CA ASP A 293 0.61 1.14 -25.27
C ASP A 293 1.03 0.73 -23.85
N SER A 294 0.05 0.64 -22.95
CA SER A 294 0.23 0.16 -21.59
C SER A 294 -0.96 -0.70 -21.15
N LEU A 295 -0.75 -1.54 -20.13
CA LEU A 295 -1.86 -2.26 -19.49
C LEU A 295 -2.81 -1.25 -18.84
N GLY A 296 -4.12 -1.46 -19.04
CA GLY A 296 -5.13 -0.54 -18.51
C GLY A 296 -5.34 0.74 -19.33
N GLY A 297 -4.78 0.86 -20.55
CA GLY A 297 -5.05 2.01 -21.41
C GLY A 297 -6.56 2.23 -21.58
N GLY A 298 -7.02 3.45 -21.25
CA GLY A 298 -8.45 3.85 -21.20
C GLY A 298 -9.02 4.03 -19.80
N ILE A 299 -8.34 3.58 -18.74
CA ILE A 299 -8.87 3.64 -17.38
C ILE A 299 -9.09 5.07 -16.86
N CYS A 300 -8.31 6.05 -17.30
CA CYS A 300 -8.53 7.46 -16.98
C CYS A 300 -9.89 7.99 -17.49
N GLN A 301 -10.50 7.35 -18.48
CA GLN A 301 -11.86 7.71 -18.88
C GLN A 301 -12.88 7.21 -17.86
N VAL A 302 -12.63 6.06 -17.20
CA VAL A 302 -13.45 5.56 -16.10
C VAL A 302 -13.40 6.55 -14.93
N SER A 303 -12.19 6.92 -14.46
CA SER A 303 -12.03 7.89 -13.36
C SER A 303 -12.62 9.27 -13.69
N THR A 304 -12.46 9.74 -14.92
CA THR A 304 -13.04 11.03 -15.35
C THR A 304 -14.57 11.00 -15.39
N THR A 305 -15.16 9.88 -15.83
CA THR A 305 -16.62 9.75 -15.85
C THR A 305 -17.17 9.71 -14.44
N LEU A 306 -16.53 8.95 -13.54
CA LEU A 306 -16.88 8.90 -12.12
C LEU A 306 -16.74 10.28 -11.45
N TYR A 307 -15.62 10.99 -11.70
CA TYR A 307 -15.40 12.35 -11.21
C TYR A 307 -16.56 13.30 -11.52
N ASN A 308 -17.02 13.26 -12.76
CA ASN A 308 -18.14 14.11 -13.19
C ASN A 308 -19.49 13.70 -12.58
N ALA A 309 -19.71 12.42 -12.28
CA ALA A 309 -20.88 11.98 -11.53
C ALA A 309 -20.81 12.44 -10.07
N VAL A 310 -19.63 12.31 -9.44
CA VAL A 310 -19.34 12.76 -8.07
C VAL A 310 -19.53 14.26 -7.90
N LEU A 311 -19.04 15.06 -8.85
CA LEU A 311 -19.28 16.51 -8.86
C LEU A 311 -20.78 16.84 -8.86
N ARG A 312 -21.59 16.12 -9.67
CA ARG A 312 -23.06 16.36 -9.77
C ARG A 312 -23.83 15.87 -8.56
N ALA A 313 -23.26 14.89 -7.84
CA ALA A 313 -23.75 14.48 -6.53
C ALA A 313 -23.31 15.43 -5.39
N GLU A 314 -22.45 16.43 -5.72
CA GLU A 314 -21.89 17.41 -4.77
C GLU A 314 -21.10 16.77 -3.63
N LEU A 315 -20.47 15.61 -3.88
CA LEU A 315 -19.58 14.97 -2.94
C LEU A 315 -18.21 15.67 -2.89
N GLU A 316 -17.55 15.58 -1.75
CA GLU A 316 -16.27 16.23 -1.49
C GLU A 316 -15.13 15.49 -2.20
N VAL A 317 -14.49 16.15 -3.16
CA VAL A 317 -13.31 15.63 -3.86
C VAL A 317 -12.05 15.96 -3.05
N THR A 318 -11.36 14.94 -2.54
CA THR A 318 -10.17 15.08 -1.70
C THR A 318 -8.88 15.02 -2.52
N GLU A 319 -8.89 14.32 -3.68
CA GLU A 319 -7.71 14.23 -4.55
C GLU A 319 -8.14 14.16 -6.02
N ARG A 320 -7.52 14.99 -6.85
CA ARG A 320 -7.74 14.99 -8.30
C ARG A 320 -6.51 15.48 -9.04
N TYR A 321 -6.12 14.76 -10.09
CA TYR A 321 -5.06 15.16 -11.03
C TYR A 321 -5.59 15.34 -12.45
N ILE A 322 -4.92 16.20 -13.21
CA ILE A 322 -5.18 16.41 -14.63
C ILE A 322 -4.35 15.48 -15.51
N HIS A 323 -4.79 15.26 -16.74
CA HIS A 323 -3.93 14.70 -17.77
C HIS A 323 -2.84 15.70 -18.17
N SER A 324 -1.72 15.20 -18.67
CA SER A 324 -0.65 16.08 -19.21
C SER A 324 -1.05 16.77 -20.51
N MET A 325 -1.93 16.14 -21.30
CA MET A 325 -2.50 16.64 -22.56
C MET A 325 -4.02 16.60 -22.49
N ILE A 326 -4.67 17.44 -23.31
CA ILE A 326 -6.14 17.48 -23.37
C ILE A 326 -6.71 16.13 -23.84
N VAL A 327 -7.79 15.71 -23.21
CA VAL A 327 -8.59 14.55 -23.60
C VAL A 327 -9.84 14.99 -24.36
N GLY A 328 -10.35 14.17 -25.26
CA GLY A 328 -11.46 14.56 -26.14
C GLY A 328 -12.84 14.09 -25.70
N TYR A 329 -12.98 13.43 -24.55
CA TYR A 329 -14.25 12.89 -24.07
C TYR A 329 -14.94 13.71 -22.97
N VAL A 330 -14.28 14.77 -22.51
CA VAL A 330 -14.83 15.81 -21.63
C VAL A 330 -14.25 17.16 -22.01
N ASP A 331 -14.88 18.24 -21.54
CA ASP A 331 -14.37 19.59 -21.71
C ASP A 331 -13.09 19.81 -20.86
N PRO A 332 -12.24 20.80 -21.24
CA PRO A 332 -11.06 21.16 -20.47
C PRO A 332 -11.38 21.42 -18.99
N SER A 333 -10.54 20.94 -18.08
CA SER A 333 -10.67 21.02 -16.62
C SER A 333 -11.76 20.11 -15.98
N ALA A 334 -12.48 19.32 -16.80
CA ALA A 334 -13.45 18.36 -16.33
C ALA A 334 -12.91 16.92 -16.26
N ASP A 335 -11.61 16.72 -16.44
CA ASP A 335 -10.95 15.41 -16.38
C ASP A 335 -10.38 15.08 -15.00
N ALA A 336 -10.22 13.79 -14.72
CA ALA A 336 -9.50 13.27 -13.57
C ALA A 336 -8.63 12.08 -14.00
N ALA A 337 -7.31 12.24 -13.91
CA ALA A 337 -6.32 11.24 -14.32
C ALA A 337 -5.84 10.42 -13.13
N ILE A 338 -5.68 9.11 -13.34
CA ILE A 338 -5.05 8.20 -12.39
C ILE A 338 -3.83 7.55 -13.03
N ALA A 339 -2.76 7.32 -12.27
CA ALA A 339 -1.53 6.70 -12.78
C ALA A 339 -0.67 6.15 -11.65
N GLU A 340 -0.36 4.86 -11.70
CA GLU A 340 0.49 4.16 -10.75
C GLU A 340 1.90 4.78 -10.65
N SER A 341 2.56 4.96 -11.79
CA SER A 341 3.96 5.43 -11.86
C SER A 341 4.21 6.81 -11.27
N SER A 342 3.17 7.62 -11.10
CA SER A 342 3.24 8.98 -10.55
C SER A 342 2.38 9.20 -9.32
N GLY A 343 1.81 8.13 -8.74
CA GLY A 343 0.96 8.18 -7.54
C GLY A 343 -0.29 9.02 -7.69
N LYS A 344 -0.80 9.20 -8.93
CA LYS A 344 -2.01 9.98 -9.17
C LYS A 344 -3.24 9.15 -8.89
N ASP A 345 -4.14 9.69 -8.08
CA ASP A 345 -5.44 9.11 -7.80
C ASP A 345 -6.57 10.11 -7.99
N PHE A 346 -7.78 9.61 -8.07
CA PHE A 346 -9.00 10.36 -7.91
C PHE A 346 -9.71 9.83 -6.67
N LYS A 347 -9.85 10.70 -5.66
CA LYS A 347 -10.48 10.36 -4.38
C LYS A 347 -11.59 11.34 -4.04
N PHE A 348 -12.59 10.83 -3.34
CA PHE A 348 -13.68 11.64 -2.81
C PHE A 348 -14.24 10.99 -1.55
N VAL A 349 -14.89 11.77 -0.72
CA VAL A 349 -15.53 11.34 0.53
C VAL A 349 -17.05 11.41 0.39
N ASN A 350 -17.75 10.45 0.96
CA ASN A 350 -19.18 10.60 1.22
C ASN A 350 -19.38 11.59 2.37
N ASN A 351 -19.52 12.86 2.04
CA ASN A 351 -19.77 13.96 2.98
C ASN A 351 -21.27 14.17 3.28
N THR A 352 -22.13 13.22 2.90
CA THR A 352 -23.55 13.24 3.25
C THR A 352 -23.82 12.55 4.59
N ASP A 353 -25.04 12.65 5.09
CA ASP A 353 -25.49 12.02 6.33
C ASP A 353 -26.09 10.61 6.15
N ALA A 354 -26.04 10.06 4.93
CA ALA A 354 -26.57 8.75 4.58
C ALA A 354 -25.60 7.97 3.69
N PRO A 355 -25.73 6.64 3.60
CA PRO A 355 -24.94 5.84 2.64
C PRO A 355 -25.20 6.28 1.20
N ILE A 356 -24.18 6.11 0.35
CA ILE A 356 -24.29 6.25 -1.10
C ILE A 356 -23.93 4.93 -1.79
N TYR A 357 -24.45 4.74 -3.00
CA TYR A 357 -24.18 3.59 -3.85
C TYR A 357 -23.73 4.05 -5.23
N ILE A 358 -22.66 3.47 -5.74
CA ILE A 358 -22.11 3.74 -7.06
C ILE A 358 -22.58 2.66 -8.02
N GLU A 359 -23.44 3.01 -8.98
CA GLU A 359 -23.78 2.16 -10.12
C GLU A 359 -22.90 2.55 -11.31
N GLY A 360 -22.17 1.61 -11.88
CA GLY A 360 -21.40 1.78 -13.11
C GLY A 360 -21.83 0.77 -14.16
N TYR A 361 -22.05 1.21 -15.39
CA TYR A 361 -22.33 0.33 -16.51
C TYR A 361 -21.81 0.86 -17.83
N THR A 362 -21.62 -0.07 -18.78
CA THR A 362 -21.23 0.27 -20.15
C THR A 362 -22.30 -0.25 -21.13
N HIS A 363 -22.70 0.59 -22.08
CA HIS A 363 -23.62 0.24 -23.15
C HIS A 363 -23.27 1.03 -24.42
N ASP A 364 -23.27 0.40 -25.59
CA ASP A 364 -23.01 1.03 -26.90
C ASP A 364 -21.74 1.93 -26.92
N LYS A 365 -20.66 1.44 -26.32
CA LYS A 365 -19.41 2.22 -26.16
C LYS A 365 -19.60 3.55 -25.44
N GLN A 366 -20.51 3.60 -24.51
CA GLN A 366 -20.65 4.63 -23.50
C GLN A 366 -20.42 4.02 -22.12
N ILE A 367 -19.81 4.79 -21.23
CA ILE A 367 -19.70 4.47 -19.81
C ILE A 367 -20.48 5.49 -19.02
N THR A 368 -21.31 5.02 -18.08
CA THR A 368 -22.13 5.82 -17.19
C THR A 368 -21.86 5.44 -15.75
N PHE A 369 -21.78 6.47 -14.90
CA PHE A 369 -21.87 6.30 -13.45
C PHE A 369 -23.05 7.09 -12.92
N ASN A 370 -23.82 6.44 -12.03
CA ASN A 370 -24.87 7.04 -11.22
C ASN A 370 -24.48 6.93 -9.75
N ILE A 371 -24.57 8.03 -9.02
CA ILE A 371 -24.40 8.05 -7.57
C ILE A 371 -25.79 8.10 -6.96
N TYR A 372 -26.18 7.03 -6.29
CA TYR A 372 -27.44 6.96 -5.55
C TYR A 372 -27.21 7.30 -4.09
N GLY A 373 -28.19 7.90 -3.45
CA GLY A 373 -28.19 8.24 -2.04
C GLY A 373 -29.54 8.76 -1.58
N LYS A 374 -29.52 9.46 -0.46
CA LYS A 374 -30.70 10.20 0.06
C LYS A 374 -30.63 11.64 -0.42
N GLU A 375 -31.64 12.07 -1.19
CA GLU A 375 -31.70 13.48 -1.60
C GLU A 375 -32.03 14.37 -0.40
N SER A 376 -31.10 15.21 -0.01
CA SER A 376 -31.23 16.17 1.09
C SER A 376 -31.19 17.62 0.64
N ARG A 377 -30.93 17.88 -0.64
CA ARG A 377 -30.90 19.22 -1.22
C ARG A 377 -32.30 19.77 -1.36
N ALA A 378 -32.39 21.09 -1.29
CA ALA A 378 -33.72 21.78 -1.39
C ALA A 378 -34.41 21.48 -2.73
N ALA A 379 -35.73 21.40 -2.71
CA ALA A 379 -36.50 21.31 -3.94
C ALA A 379 -36.20 22.50 -4.85
N GLY A 380 -35.82 22.23 -6.13
CA GLY A 380 -35.39 23.27 -7.08
C GLY A 380 -33.91 23.58 -7.08
N HIS A 381 -33.12 22.96 -6.17
CA HIS A 381 -31.66 22.98 -6.23
C HIS A 381 -31.15 22.14 -7.39
N SER A 382 -30.18 22.67 -8.11
CA SER A 382 -29.42 21.93 -9.12
C SER A 382 -28.04 22.55 -9.34
N VAL A 383 -27.11 21.74 -9.80
CA VAL A 383 -25.74 22.18 -10.15
C VAL A 383 -25.42 21.87 -11.60
N ARG A 384 -24.70 22.77 -12.25
CA ARG A 384 -24.10 22.54 -13.56
C ARG A 384 -22.63 22.93 -13.53
N TYR A 385 -21.85 22.34 -14.42
CA TYR A 385 -20.43 22.58 -14.49
C TYR A 385 -20.09 23.14 -15.86
N GLU A 386 -19.34 24.24 -15.88
CA GLU A 386 -18.95 24.95 -17.10
C GLU A 386 -17.41 25.06 -17.16
N SER A 387 -16.85 24.61 -18.28
CA SER A 387 -15.43 24.81 -18.60
C SER A 387 -15.22 26.19 -19.22
N GLU A 388 -14.26 26.95 -18.70
CA GLU A 388 -13.77 28.19 -19.27
C GLU A 388 -12.34 28.03 -19.77
N VAL A 389 -12.13 28.18 -21.07
CA VAL A 389 -10.80 28.20 -21.67
C VAL A 389 -10.22 29.62 -21.56
N LEU A 390 -9.13 29.77 -20.81
CA LEU A 390 -8.43 31.03 -20.58
C LEU A 390 -7.39 31.31 -21.63
N GLU A 391 -6.72 30.26 -22.12
CA GLU A 391 -5.65 30.37 -23.11
C GLU A 391 -5.65 29.13 -23.99
N THR A 392 -5.49 29.30 -25.30
CA THR A 392 -5.27 28.24 -26.28
C THR A 392 -3.86 28.40 -26.85
N ILE A 393 -3.02 27.37 -26.69
CA ILE A 393 -1.64 27.33 -27.14
C ILE A 393 -1.57 26.44 -28.36
N THR A 394 -1.57 27.06 -29.55
CA THR A 394 -1.51 26.34 -30.82
C THR A 394 -0.09 25.83 -31.07
N PRO A 395 0.07 24.57 -31.52
CA PRO A 395 1.37 24.01 -31.88
C PRO A 395 2.01 24.87 -33.01
N PRO A 396 3.34 25.10 -32.94
CA PRO A 396 4.09 25.74 -34.01
C PRO A 396 4.21 24.79 -35.22
N ALA A 397 5.12 25.12 -36.16
CA ALA A 397 5.47 24.24 -37.27
C ALA A 397 5.87 22.81 -36.79
N ASP A 398 5.76 21.85 -37.71
CA ASP A 398 6.12 20.47 -37.46
C ASP A 398 7.57 20.34 -36.97
N GLN A 399 7.83 19.38 -36.08
CA GLN A 399 9.18 19.02 -35.61
C GLN A 399 9.61 17.72 -36.28
N ILE A 400 10.72 17.76 -37.03
CA ILE A 400 11.20 16.61 -37.80
C ILE A 400 12.59 16.23 -37.34
N TYR A 401 12.77 14.97 -36.98
CA TYR A 401 14.03 14.38 -36.50
C TYR A 401 14.56 13.41 -37.56
N ALA A 402 15.80 13.65 -38.00
CA ALA A 402 16.49 12.74 -38.91
C ALA A 402 17.03 11.54 -38.15
N ASP A 403 16.84 10.32 -38.69
CA ASP A 403 17.40 9.07 -38.16
C ASP A 403 18.30 8.43 -39.24
N ALA A 404 19.60 8.53 -39.02
CA ALA A 404 20.61 7.96 -39.89
C ALA A 404 20.70 6.43 -39.82
N GLY A 405 20.07 5.79 -38.83
CA GLY A 405 19.99 4.35 -38.70
C GLY A 405 18.84 3.70 -39.47
N GLN A 406 17.93 4.50 -40.02
CA GLN A 406 16.76 4.05 -40.78
C GLN A 406 16.83 4.47 -42.25
N PRO A 407 16.37 3.64 -43.20
CA PRO A 407 16.38 3.98 -44.61
C PRO A 407 15.39 5.08 -44.96
N ILE A 408 15.65 5.78 -46.07
CA ILE A 408 14.66 6.72 -46.66
C ILE A 408 13.34 5.98 -46.90
N GLY A 409 12.25 6.59 -46.45
CA GLY A 409 10.91 6.00 -46.46
C GLY A 409 10.44 5.50 -45.12
N TYR A 410 11.32 5.29 -44.12
CA TYR A 410 10.95 5.14 -42.75
C TYR A 410 10.45 6.50 -42.20
N ILE A 411 9.17 6.59 -41.89
CA ILE A 411 8.57 7.80 -41.30
C ILE A 411 7.58 7.39 -40.22
N VAL A 412 7.93 7.71 -38.98
CA VAL A 412 7.05 7.56 -37.81
C VAL A 412 6.57 8.95 -37.39
N THR A 413 5.26 9.12 -37.31
CA THR A 413 4.65 10.43 -36.99
C THR A 413 3.89 10.40 -35.68
N GLU A 414 3.98 11.49 -34.91
CA GLU A 414 3.16 11.75 -33.74
C GLU A 414 2.24 12.95 -33.99
N SER A 415 0.99 12.86 -33.51
CA SER A 415 -0.02 13.91 -33.72
C SER A 415 0.26 15.13 -32.83
N ALA A 416 -0.13 16.30 -33.34
CA ALA A 416 -0.12 17.54 -32.55
C ALA A 416 -1.23 17.52 -31.48
N HIS A 417 -0.93 18.12 -30.32
CA HIS A 417 -1.92 18.40 -29.30
C HIS A 417 -1.92 19.90 -28.96
N ILE A 418 -3.11 20.47 -28.98
CA ILE A 418 -3.29 21.89 -28.56
C ILE A 418 -3.14 21.95 -27.04
N GLY A 419 -2.39 22.93 -26.56
CA GLY A 419 -2.31 23.22 -25.12
C GLY A 419 -3.44 24.15 -24.70
N TYR A 420 -3.90 23.98 -23.46
CA TYR A 420 -4.94 24.81 -22.88
C TYR A 420 -4.58 25.23 -21.46
N LYS A 421 -4.96 26.47 -21.09
CA LYS A 421 -5.21 26.81 -19.68
C LYS A 421 -6.71 26.98 -19.53
N ALA A 422 -7.29 26.27 -18.58
CA ALA A 422 -8.72 26.27 -18.37
C ALA A 422 -9.06 26.18 -16.88
N ARG A 423 -10.27 26.55 -16.53
CA ARG A 423 -10.85 26.34 -15.21
C ARG A 423 -12.25 25.76 -15.34
N LEU A 424 -12.67 25.07 -14.28
CA LEU A 424 -14.01 24.51 -14.16
C LEU A 424 -14.79 25.30 -13.12
N TRP A 425 -15.99 25.72 -13.48
CA TRP A 425 -16.91 26.41 -12.62
C TRP A 425 -18.04 25.50 -12.19
N LYS A 426 -18.38 25.50 -10.91
CA LYS A 426 -19.65 25.01 -10.38
C LYS A 426 -20.62 26.17 -10.34
N ILE A 427 -21.78 25.99 -10.96
CA ILE A 427 -22.87 26.96 -10.99
C ILE A 427 -24.06 26.35 -10.26
N THR A 428 -24.41 26.96 -9.13
CA THR A 428 -25.55 26.53 -8.33
C THR A 428 -26.77 27.28 -8.77
N MET A 429 -27.83 26.53 -8.99
CA MET A 429 -29.15 27.05 -9.42
C MET A 429 -30.17 26.74 -8.36
N GLU A 430 -30.99 27.74 -8.02
CA GLU A 430 -32.17 27.60 -7.18
C GLU A 430 -33.40 28.01 -7.96
N ASN A 431 -34.35 27.09 -8.13
CA ASN A 431 -35.58 27.31 -8.93
C ASN A 431 -35.28 27.85 -10.34
N GLY A 432 -34.19 27.38 -10.96
CA GLY A 432 -33.79 27.79 -12.29
C GLY A 432 -33.04 29.14 -12.38
N VAL A 433 -32.70 29.76 -11.23
CA VAL A 433 -31.92 31.01 -11.15
C VAL A 433 -30.53 30.69 -10.64
N GLU A 434 -29.49 31.25 -11.29
CA GLU A 434 -28.10 31.14 -10.80
C GLU A 434 -27.94 31.95 -9.52
N VAL A 435 -27.54 31.28 -8.43
CA VAL A 435 -27.33 31.88 -7.10
C VAL A 435 -25.90 31.93 -6.68
N SER A 436 -25.04 31.01 -7.20
CA SER A 436 -23.61 31.10 -7.01
C SER A 436 -22.81 30.54 -8.21
N ARG A 437 -21.57 31.01 -8.32
CA ARG A 437 -20.59 30.54 -9.30
C ARG A 437 -19.25 30.44 -8.62
N GLU A 438 -18.72 29.22 -8.49
CA GLU A 438 -17.51 28.93 -7.76
C GLU A 438 -16.50 28.20 -8.66
N GLN A 439 -15.23 28.57 -8.58
CA GLN A 439 -14.19 27.86 -9.30
C GLN A 439 -13.86 26.55 -8.57
N VAL A 440 -14.13 25.41 -9.21
CA VAL A 440 -13.82 24.08 -8.68
C VAL A 440 -12.33 23.76 -8.79
N ASN A 441 -11.75 24.04 -9.98
CA ASN A 441 -10.35 23.76 -10.26
C ASN A 441 -9.81 24.59 -11.41
N SER A 442 -8.48 24.47 -11.66
CA SER A 442 -7.81 24.99 -12.84
C SER A 442 -6.88 23.92 -13.39
N SER A 443 -6.63 23.97 -14.72
CA SER A 443 -5.85 22.97 -15.42
C SER A 443 -4.97 23.62 -16.49
N THR A 444 -3.75 23.10 -16.65
CA THR A 444 -2.84 23.49 -17.72
C THR A 444 -2.43 22.26 -18.49
N TYR A 445 -2.90 22.14 -19.72
CA TYR A 445 -2.58 21.03 -20.62
C TYR A 445 -1.42 21.41 -21.51
N LYS A 446 -0.45 20.49 -21.62
CA LYS A 446 0.76 20.69 -22.41
C LYS A 446 0.43 20.71 -23.91
N MET A 447 0.92 21.73 -24.62
CA MET A 447 0.98 21.71 -26.08
C MET A 447 2.09 20.75 -26.53
N VAL A 448 1.80 19.95 -27.56
CA VAL A 448 2.78 19.08 -28.23
C VAL A 448 2.71 19.34 -29.71
N PRO A 449 3.82 19.72 -30.38
CA PRO A 449 3.85 19.92 -31.83
C PRO A 449 3.70 18.56 -32.55
N ARG A 450 3.16 18.57 -33.76
CA ARG A 450 3.23 17.42 -34.66
C ARG A 450 4.69 17.08 -34.91
N SER A 451 5.10 15.84 -34.79
CA SER A 451 6.47 15.42 -34.97
C SER A 451 6.59 14.20 -35.89
N ALA A 452 7.77 14.07 -36.53
CA ALA A 452 8.12 12.89 -37.30
C ALA A 452 9.59 12.49 -37.06
N THR A 453 9.84 11.19 -36.97
CA THR A 453 11.18 10.61 -37.12
C THR A 453 11.30 10.09 -38.55
N VAL A 454 12.28 10.59 -39.30
CA VAL A 454 12.46 10.34 -40.75
C VAL A 454 13.80 9.66 -40.99
N GLY A 455 13.78 8.48 -41.61
CA GLY A 455 14.97 7.76 -42.03
C GLY A 455 15.73 8.51 -43.11
N THR A 456 17.07 8.58 -42.96
CA THR A 456 17.96 9.29 -43.88
C THR A 456 19.09 8.41 -44.43
N ALA A 457 19.17 7.13 -44.03
CA ALA A 457 20.20 6.23 -44.51
C ALA A 457 20.00 5.91 -46.00
N THR A 458 21.02 6.26 -46.82
CA THR A 458 21.09 5.95 -48.25
C THR A 458 22.55 5.97 -48.70
N SER A 459 22.86 5.19 -49.75
CA SER A 459 24.16 5.29 -50.46
C SER A 459 24.18 6.33 -51.59
N ASP A 460 23.03 6.92 -51.91
CA ASP A 460 22.89 7.97 -52.93
C ASP A 460 23.06 9.37 -52.28
N PRO A 461 24.17 10.09 -52.50
CA PRO A 461 24.38 11.41 -51.92
C PRO A 461 23.30 12.43 -52.31
N GLN A 462 22.78 12.35 -53.56
CA GLN A 462 21.74 13.25 -54.00
C GLN A 462 20.43 13.01 -53.28
N ALA A 463 20.06 11.74 -53.07
CA ALA A 463 18.87 11.38 -52.26
C ALA A 463 18.99 11.82 -50.82
N TYR A 464 20.21 11.77 -50.25
CA TYR A 464 20.48 12.29 -48.89
C TYR A 464 20.26 13.82 -48.82
N GLU A 465 20.81 14.58 -49.80
CA GLU A 465 20.63 16.04 -49.84
C GLU A 465 19.16 16.43 -50.01
N GLU A 466 18.40 15.71 -50.87
CA GLU A 466 16.98 15.96 -51.13
C GLU A 466 16.13 15.71 -49.88
N ILE A 467 16.35 14.59 -49.16
CA ILE A 467 15.57 14.28 -47.94
C ILE A 467 15.93 15.26 -46.81
N MET A 468 17.20 15.63 -46.63
CA MET A 468 17.63 16.63 -45.64
C MET A 468 17.07 18.03 -45.94
N ALA A 469 17.04 18.43 -47.22
CA ALA A 469 16.40 19.68 -47.64
C ALA A 469 14.87 19.66 -47.33
N ALA A 470 14.19 18.52 -47.57
CA ALA A 470 12.78 18.37 -47.21
C ALA A 470 12.57 18.46 -45.69
N ILE A 471 13.40 17.80 -44.90
CA ILE A 471 13.35 17.84 -43.41
C ILE A 471 13.48 19.31 -42.91
N SER A 472 14.37 20.11 -43.54
CA SER A 472 14.59 21.49 -43.14
C SER A 472 13.37 22.40 -43.35
N THR A 473 12.38 21.97 -44.14
CA THR A 473 11.14 22.75 -44.37
C THR A 473 10.19 22.71 -43.17
N ALA A 474 10.42 21.82 -42.20
CA ALA A 474 9.54 21.59 -41.05
C ALA A 474 8.07 21.29 -41.50
N ASN A 475 7.90 20.53 -42.57
CA ASN A 475 6.60 20.14 -43.12
C ASN A 475 6.60 18.64 -43.38
N ILE A 476 5.97 17.88 -42.51
CA ILE A 476 5.93 16.39 -42.55
C ILE A 476 5.30 15.88 -43.83
N ASP A 477 4.25 16.53 -44.34
CA ASP A 477 3.56 16.06 -45.55
C ASP A 477 4.43 16.29 -46.80
N HIS A 478 5.22 17.35 -46.83
CA HIS A 478 6.24 17.56 -47.86
C HIS A 478 7.32 16.47 -47.80
N VAL A 479 7.84 16.18 -46.61
CA VAL A 479 8.84 15.10 -46.41
C VAL A 479 8.33 13.73 -46.83
N LYS A 480 7.06 13.39 -46.54
CA LYS A 480 6.43 12.13 -47.00
C LYS A 480 6.43 12.07 -48.54
N ASN A 481 6.08 13.15 -49.22
CA ASN A 481 6.05 13.19 -50.66
C ASN A 481 7.45 13.02 -51.26
N VAL A 482 8.45 13.70 -50.74
CA VAL A 482 9.85 13.59 -51.18
C VAL A 482 10.38 12.18 -50.93
N ALA A 483 10.17 11.60 -49.73
CA ALA A 483 10.60 10.24 -49.42
C ALA A 483 9.96 9.20 -50.36
N ALA A 484 8.67 9.35 -50.69
CA ALA A 484 7.99 8.48 -51.63
C ALA A 484 8.57 8.59 -53.07
N ALA A 485 8.89 9.82 -53.51
CA ALA A 485 9.51 10.03 -54.83
C ALA A 485 10.94 9.45 -54.89
N LEU A 486 11.73 9.59 -53.84
CA LEU A 486 13.08 9.01 -53.71
C LEU A 486 13.03 7.46 -53.75
N ASN A 487 12.10 6.87 -53.03
CA ASN A 487 11.93 5.43 -53.04
C ASN A 487 11.46 4.89 -54.43
N ALA A 488 10.56 5.62 -55.12
CA ALA A 488 10.16 5.28 -56.44
C ALA A 488 11.33 5.35 -57.47
N ARG A 489 12.19 6.39 -57.32
CA ARG A 489 13.42 6.54 -58.15
C ARG A 489 14.40 5.36 -57.89
N ALA A 490 14.62 5.01 -56.65
CA ALA A 490 15.49 3.88 -56.27
C ALA A 490 14.97 2.56 -56.82
N ALA A 491 13.66 2.29 -56.70
CA ALA A 491 13.04 1.10 -57.25
C ALA A 491 13.14 1.00 -58.77
N ALA A 492 12.96 2.13 -59.51
CA ALA A 492 13.13 2.18 -60.93
C ALA A 492 14.56 1.90 -61.39
N ALA A 493 15.56 2.43 -60.63
CA ALA A 493 16.98 2.18 -60.92
C ALA A 493 17.35 0.69 -60.68
N ALA A 494 16.83 0.06 -59.62
CA ALA A 494 17.04 -1.35 -59.34
C ALA A 494 16.41 -2.26 -60.43
N GLY A 495 15.22 -1.92 -60.93
CA GLY A 495 14.55 -2.67 -62.01
C GLY A 495 15.24 -2.55 -63.39
N GLN A 496 16.01 -1.47 -63.63
CA GLN A 496 16.81 -1.33 -64.83
C GLN A 496 18.12 -2.17 -64.80
N THR A 497 18.63 -2.49 -63.64
CA THR A 497 19.86 -3.31 -63.46
C THR A 497 19.58 -4.80 -63.71
N GLU A 498 18.37 -5.28 -63.48
CA GLU A 498 17.98 -6.69 -63.76
C GLU A 498 17.74 -6.98 -65.23
N ILE A 499 17.60 -5.97 -66.11
CA ILE A 499 17.30 -6.14 -67.53
C ILE A 499 18.60 -6.18 -68.40
N VAL A 500 19.78 -5.97 -67.85
CA VAL A 500 21.04 -5.87 -68.58
C VAL A 500 21.91 -7.14 -68.49
N ASP A 501 21.51 -8.15 -67.76
CA ASP A 501 22.22 -9.43 -67.59
C ASP A 501 21.53 -10.62 -68.29
N ASP A 502 21.02 -10.44 -69.57
CA ASP A 502 20.62 -11.50 -70.47
C ASP A 502 21.41 -11.46 -71.81
#